data_c737087ddc291e09b0c037a765a6bfcd
#
_entry.id   c737087ddc291e09b0c037a765a6bfcd
#
_cell.length_a   1.000
_cell.length_b   1.000
_cell.length_c   1.000
_cell.angle_alpha   90.00
_cell.angle_beta   90.00
_cell.angle_gamma   90.00
#
_symmetry.space_group_name_H-M   'P 1'
#
loop_
_entity.id
_entity.type
_entity.pdbx_description
1 polymer ?
#
loop_
_entity_poly.entity_id
_entity_poly.type
_entity_poly.pdbx_seq_one_letter_code
_entity_poly.pdbx_strand_id
1 'polypeptide(L)'
;MTSTIALNYTPTIDGAASHYDDLDSFYREIWGEHVHHGMWLTGKETDTEAAENLVTLVAKLGGTGKGSDVCDVGCGYGATAKILAERYGANVTGMTISKMQWRYAQEHNDVPGKTT
;
A
#
# COMPACT_ATOMS: atom_id res chain seq x y z
N MET A 1 -20.79 32.26 -3.79
CA MET A 1 -21.62 31.08 -3.42
C MET A 1 -20.76 29.85 -3.46
N THR A 2 -20.57 29.21 -2.34
CA THR A 2 -19.98 27.87 -2.28
C THR A 2 -21.08 26.87 -2.59
N SER A 3 -21.06 26.23 -3.77
CA SER A 3 -21.95 25.12 -4.05
C SER A 3 -21.44 23.88 -3.30
N THR A 4 -22.20 23.44 -2.31
CA THR A 4 -21.92 22.17 -1.64
C THR A 4 -22.40 21.05 -2.56
N ILE A 5 -21.47 20.19 -3.00
CA ILE A 5 -21.84 18.97 -3.70
C ILE A 5 -22.37 17.99 -2.65
N ALA A 6 -23.68 17.76 -2.68
CA ALA A 6 -24.28 16.73 -1.83
C ALA A 6 -23.96 15.35 -2.43
N LEU A 7 -23.31 14.48 -1.65
CA LEU A 7 -23.15 13.09 -2.03
C LEU A 7 -24.49 12.37 -1.91
N ASN A 8 -24.94 11.72 -2.97
CA ASN A 8 -26.20 10.98 -3.00
C ASN A 8 -26.08 9.56 -2.41
N TYR A 9 -24.98 9.24 -1.74
CA TYR A 9 -24.77 7.95 -1.09
C TYR A 9 -24.00 8.12 0.22
N THR A 10 -24.20 7.19 1.13
CA THR A 10 -23.42 7.09 2.38
C THR A 10 -22.30 6.11 2.15
N PRO A 11 -21.02 6.51 2.27
CA PRO A 11 -19.89 5.58 2.15
C PRO A 11 -19.98 4.48 3.22
N THR A 12 -19.78 3.23 2.81
CA THR A 12 -19.75 2.06 3.70
C THR A 12 -18.44 1.31 3.50
N ILE A 13 -18.03 0.51 4.50
CA ILE A 13 -16.85 -0.36 4.40
C ILE A 13 -17.02 -1.36 3.26
N ASP A 14 -18.20 -1.96 3.11
CA ASP A 14 -18.50 -2.91 2.04
C ASP A 14 -18.45 -2.24 0.66
N GLY A 15 -18.96 -1.01 0.55
CA GLY A 15 -18.87 -0.22 -0.68
C GLY A 15 -17.43 0.13 -1.05
N ALA A 16 -16.59 0.47 -0.09
CA ALA A 16 -15.17 0.71 -0.32
C ALA A 16 -14.43 -0.58 -0.73
N ALA A 17 -14.70 -1.71 -0.06
CA ALA A 17 -14.11 -3.00 -0.40
C ALA A 17 -14.48 -3.42 -1.83
N SER A 18 -15.76 -3.32 -2.20
CA SER A 18 -16.26 -3.61 -3.54
C SER A 18 -15.59 -2.73 -4.60
N HIS A 19 -15.42 -1.44 -4.32
CA HIS A 19 -14.72 -0.51 -5.24
C HIS A 19 -13.30 -1.00 -5.58
N TYR A 20 -12.53 -1.39 -4.56
CA TYR A 20 -11.16 -1.90 -4.80
C TYR A 20 -11.15 -3.28 -5.46
N ASP A 21 -12.09 -4.16 -5.14
CA ASP A 21 -12.20 -5.47 -5.77
C ASP A 21 -12.62 -5.37 -7.23
N ASP A 22 -13.57 -4.47 -7.56
CA ASP A 22 -14.08 -4.26 -8.92
C ASP A 22 -13.04 -3.60 -9.84
N LEU A 23 -12.18 -2.75 -9.30
CA LEU A 23 -11.13 -2.03 -10.02
C LEU A 23 -9.73 -2.63 -9.86
N ASP A 24 -9.61 -3.81 -9.26
CA ASP A 24 -8.33 -4.44 -8.97
C ASP A 24 -7.40 -4.54 -10.19
N SER A 25 -7.91 -5.08 -11.30
CA SER A 25 -7.12 -5.23 -12.52
C SER A 25 -6.67 -3.88 -13.09
N PHE A 26 -7.54 -2.87 -13.05
CA PHE A 26 -7.24 -1.52 -13.50
C PHE A 26 -6.15 -0.87 -12.66
N TYR A 27 -6.24 -0.97 -11.33
CA TYR A 27 -5.21 -0.42 -10.44
C TYR A 27 -3.86 -1.09 -10.65
N ARG A 28 -3.82 -2.42 -10.79
CA ARG A 28 -2.56 -3.15 -11.02
C ARG A 28 -1.94 -2.84 -12.37
N GLU A 29 -2.76 -2.70 -13.42
CA GLU A 29 -2.28 -2.41 -14.77
C GLU A 29 -1.69 -1.00 -14.90
N ILE A 30 -2.30 0.00 -14.26
CA ILE A 30 -1.88 1.40 -14.37
C ILE A 30 -0.87 1.80 -13.30
N TRP A 31 -1.08 1.39 -12.05
CA TRP A 31 -0.28 1.82 -10.90
C TRP A 31 0.76 0.78 -10.46
N GLY A 32 0.62 -0.47 -10.89
CA GLY A 32 1.43 -1.57 -10.38
C GLY A 32 1.07 -1.94 -8.94
N GLU A 33 2.06 -2.40 -8.18
CA GLU A 33 1.86 -2.87 -6.81
C GLU A 33 1.82 -1.76 -5.76
N HIS A 34 2.31 -0.57 -6.10
CA HIS A 34 2.32 0.60 -5.23
C HIS A 34 1.19 1.56 -5.60
N VAL A 35 0.06 1.42 -4.92
CA VAL A 35 -1.13 2.28 -5.14
C VAL A 35 -1.09 3.48 -4.18
N HIS A 36 0.03 4.21 -4.17
CA HIS A 36 0.20 5.42 -3.39
C HIS A 36 1.10 6.41 -4.12
N HIS A 37 1.15 7.64 -3.62
CA HIS A 37 2.00 8.68 -4.18
C HIS A 37 3.49 8.31 -4.11
N GLY A 38 4.26 8.82 -5.05
CA GLY A 38 5.70 8.72 -5.06
C GLY A 38 6.39 9.99 -4.56
N MET A 39 7.70 9.88 -4.37
CA MET A 39 8.58 11.01 -4.07
C MET A 39 9.71 11.06 -5.11
N TRP A 40 9.63 12.04 -6.00
CA TRP A 40 10.64 12.30 -7.04
C TRP A 40 11.70 13.23 -6.46
N LEU A 41 12.87 12.70 -6.16
CA LEU A 41 13.99 13.45 -5.60
C LEU A 41 14.76 14.23 -6.66
N THR A 42 14.85 13.68 -7.86
CA THR A 42 15.58 14.24 -9.00
C THR A 42 14.69 14.63 -10.17
N GLY A 43 13.44 14.16 -10.16
CA GLY A 43 12.48 14.31 -11.25
C GLY A 43 12.72 13.36 -12.44
N LYS A 44 13.59 12.36 -12.27
CA LYS A 44 13.92 11.35 -13.30
C LYS A 44 13.53 9.93 -12.91
N GLU A 45 13.05 9.75 -11.68
CA GLU A 45 12.61 8.45 -11.18
C GLU A 45 11.40 7.94 -11.97
N THR A 46 11.33 6.63 -12.14
CA THR A 46 10.09 5.95 -12.52
C THR A 46 9.07 6.03 -11.39
N ASP A 47 7.80 5.77 -11.69
CA ASP A 47 6.73 5.78 -10.67
C ASP A 47 7.03 4.79 -9.54
N THR A 48 7.58 3.62 -9.87
CA THR A 48 8.00 2.61 -8.89
C THR A 48 9.15 3.11 -8.00
N GLU A 49 10.18 3.69 -8.59
CA GLU A 49 11.30 4.25 -7.82
C GLU A 49 10.85 5.38 -6.91
N ALA A 50 9.96 6.25 -7.40
CA ALA A 50 9.40 7.34 -6.61
C ALA A 50 8.54 6.82 -5.45
N ALA A 51 7.73 5.77 -5.68
CA ALA A 51 6.95 5.12 -4.64
C ALA A 51 7.85 4.48 -3.57
N GLU A 52 8.91 3.78 -3.97
CA GLU A 52 9.90 3.20 -3.06
C GLU A 52 10.68 4.26 -2.28
N ASN A 53 10.98 5.42 -2.88
CA ASN A 53 11.59 6.55 -2.18
C ASN A 53 10.71 7.04 -1.02
N LEU A 54 9.39 7.09 -1.22
CA LEU A 54 8.46 7.44 -0.16
C LEU A 54 8.46 6.40 0.97
N VAL A 55 8.44 5.11 0.63
CA VAL A 55 8.56 4.03 1.63
C VAL A 55 9.86 4.18 2.45
N THR A 56 10.97 4.46 1.78
CA THR A 56 12.28 4.68 2.42
C THR A 56 12.23 5.86 3.40
N LEU A 57 11.61 6.97 3.00
CA LEU A 57 11.46 8.13 3.86
C LEU A 57 10.63 7.80 5.12
N VAL A 58 9.49 7.14 4.93
CA VAL A 58 8.60 6.76 6.04
C VAL A 58 9.29 5.79 6.99
N ALA A 59 9.99 4.79 6.48
CA ALA A 59 10.77 3.85 7.28
C ALA A 59 11.83 4.57 8.12
N LYS A 60 12.55 5.51 7.51
CA LYS A 60 13.58 6.32 8.20
C LYS A 60 12.98 7.19 9.30
N LEU A 61 11.90 7.91 9.00
CA LEU A 61 11.24 8.79 9.97
C LEU A 61 10.61 8.01 11.12
N GLY A 62 10.08 6.81 10.85
CA GLY A 62 9.52 5.91 11.84
C GLY A 62 10.55 5.12 12.63
N GLY A 63 11.84 5.23 12.31
CA GLY A 63 12.89 4.46 12.97
C GLY A 63 12.78 2.95 12.73
N THR A 64 12.17 2.55 11.61
CA THR A 64 11.97 1.14 11.26
C THR A 64 13.30 0.46 11.00
N GLY A 65 13.54 -0.67 11.67
CA GLY A 65 14.76 -1.45 11.54
C GLY A 65 14.53 -2.93 11.86
N LYS A 66 15.61 -3.67 11.96
CA LYS A 66 15.59 -5.11 12.24
C LYS A 66 14.82 -5.41 13.54
N GLY A 67 13.80 -6.26 13.43
CA GLY A 67 12.95 -6.67 14.54
C GLY A 67 11.89 -5.64 14.95
N SER A 68 11.74 -4.53 14.23
CA SER A 68 10.61 -3.62 14.44
C SER A 68 9.31 -4.32 14.10
N ASP A 69 8.30 -4.16 14.94
CA ASP A 69 6.93 -4.59 14.65
C ASP A 69 6.17 -3.42 14.03
N VAL A 70 5.68 -3.63 12.81
CA VAL A 70 5.01 -2.60 12.00
C VAL A 70 3.62 -3.06 11.63
N CYS A 71 2.64 -2.18 11.77
CA CYS A 71 1.28 -2.38 11.26
C CYS A 71 1.08 -1.48 10.03
N ASP A 72 0.85 -2.10 8.88
CA ASP A 72 0.58 -1.42 7.60
C ASP A 72 -0.93 -1.40 7.35
N VAL A 73 -1.58 -0.33 7.79
CA VAL A 73 -3.04 -0.17 7.67
C VAL A 73 -3.38 0.33 6.26
N GLY A 74 -4.16 -0.44 5.53
CA GLY A 74 -4.41 -0.18 4.11
C GLY A 74 -3.23 -0.64 3.24
N CYS A 75 -2.67 -1.81 3.51
CA CYS A 75 -1.46 -2.33 2.89
C CYS A 75 -1.56 -2.57 1.37
N GLY A 76 -2.76 -2.47 0.79
CA GLY A 76 -2.96 -2.72 -0.63
C GLY A 76 -2.45 -4.10 -1.04
N TYR A 77 -1.60 -4.14 -2.06
CA TYR A 77 -1.00 -5.39 -2.58
C TYR A 77 0.18 -5.91 -1.74
N GLY A 78 0.53 -5.24 -0.63
CA GLY A 78 1.58 -5.68 0.27
C GLY A 78 3.00 -5.30 -0.16
N ALA A 79 3.18 -4.51 -1.21
CA ALA A 79 4.51 -4.14 -1.71
C ALA A 79 5.33 -3.35 -0.68
N THR A 80 4.72 -2.43 0.05
CA THR A 80 5.37 -1.71 1.15
C THR A 80 5.77 -2.66 2.28
N ALA A 81 4.86 -3.55 2.70
CA ALA A 81 5.14 -4.54 3.74
C ALA A 81 6.34 -5.42 3.36
N LYS A 82 6.40 -5.87 2.10
CA LYS A 82 7.54 -6.64 1.56
C LYS A 82 8.86 -5.87 1.65
N ILE A 83 8.88 -4.61 1.22
CA ILE A 83 10.07 -3.75 1.29
C ILE A 83 10.54 -3.61 2.75
N LEU A 84 9.64 -3.34 3.68
CA LEU A 84 9.97 -3.18 5.09
C LEU A 84 10.51 -4.48 5.70
N ALA A 85 9.95 -5.62 5.32
CA ALA A 85 10.43 -6.92 5.77
C ALA A 85 11.81 -7.28 5.18
N GLU A 86 11.98 -7.15 3.87
CA GLU A 86 13.22 -7.55 3.18
C GLU A 86 14.38 -6.60 3.41
N ARG A 87 14.15 -5.29 3.26
CA ARG A 87 15.25 -4.30 3.32
C ARG A 87 15.57 -3.85 4.75
N TYR A 88 14.57 -3.81 5.62
CA TYR A 88 14.73 -3.32 6.99
C TYR A 88 14.67 -4.42 8.06
N GLY A 89 14.27 -5.63 7.70
CA GLY A 89 14.15 -6.75 8.62
C GLY A 89 13.00 -6.61 9.63
N ALA A 90 12.01 -5.79 9.31
CA ALA A 90 10.83 -5.59 10.15
C ALA A 90 9.89 -6.81 10.10
N ASN A 91 9.08 -6.98 11.16
CA ASN A 91 7.94 -7.86 11.16
C ASN A 91 6.71 -7.00 10.82
N VAL A 92 6.01 -7.31 9.74
CA VAL A 92 4.94 -6.45 9.22
C VAL A 92 3.62 -7.17 9.21
N THR A 93 2.61 -6.59 9.87
CA THR A 93 1.23 -7.01 9.77
C THR A 93 0.50 -6.07 8.82
N GLY A 94 0.10 -6.57 7.66
CA GLY A 94 -0.66 -5.82 6.66
C GLY A 94 -2.17 -5.98 6.88
N MET A 95 -2.90 -4.90 6.72
CA MET A 95 -4.37 -4.89 6.81
C MET A 95 -4.97 -4.26 5.57
N THR A 96 -5.90 -4.95 4.93
CA THR A 96 -6.70 -4.43 3.80
C THR A 96 -8.15 -4.88 3.91
N ILE A 97 -9.06 -4.05 3.38
CA ILE A 97 -10.49 -4.39 3.27
C ILE A 97 -10.82 -5.11 1.95
N SER A 98 -9.88 -5.13 0.99
CA SER A 98 -10.06 -5.78 -0.31
C SER A 98 -9.57 -7.22 -0.26
N LYS A 99 -10.48 -8.17 -0.55
CA LYS A 99 -10.14 -9.60 -0.65
C LYS A 99 -9.19 -9.89 -1.81
N MET A 100 -9.31 -9.14 -2.91
CA MET A 100 -8.45 -9.30 -4.08
C MET A 100 -7.03 -8.85 -3.77
N GLN A 101 -6.86 -7.69 -3.12
CA GLN A 101 -5.55 -7.21 -2.67
C GLN A 101 -4.91 -8.17 -1.67
N TRP A 102 -5.69 -8.68 -0.71
CA TRP A 102 -5.19 -9.65 0.26
C TRP A 102 -4.65 -10.92 -0.40
N ARG A 103 -5.40 -11.50 -1.36
CA ARG A 103 -4.94 -12.68 -2.10
C ARG A 103 -3.66 -12.41 -2.87
N TYR A 104 -3.61 -11.29 -3.59
CA TYR A 104 -2.42 -10.89 -4.32
C TYR A 104 -1.21 -10.74 -3.41
N ALA A 105 -1.37 -10.06 -2.27
CA ALA A 105 -0.30 -9.90 -1.29
C ALA A 105 0.24 -11.24 -0.78
N GLN A 106 -0.63 -12.18 -0.45
CA GLN A 106 -0.25 -13.53 -0.01
C GLN A 106 0.49 -14.32 -1.10
N GLU A 107 0.09 -14.19 -2.35
CA GLU A 107 0.67 -14.95 -3.46
C GLU A 107 2.00 -14.38 -3.96
N HIS A 108 2.19 -13.06 -3.88
CA HIS A 108 3.31 -12.38 -4.55
C HIS A 108 4.24 -11.59 -3.62
N ASN A 109 3.74 -11.14 -2.48
CA ASN A 109 4.46 -10.23 -1.60
C ASN A 109 4.63 -10.74 -0.16
N ASP A 110 4.32 -12.01 0.07
CA ASP A 110 4.61 -12.65 1.36
C ASP A 110 6.11 -12.83 1.57
N VAL A 111 6.57 -12.46 2.75
CA VAL A 111 7.93 -12.72 3.23
C VAL A 111 7.83 -13.66 4.43
N PRO A 112 8.12 -14.96 4.27
CA PRO A 112 7.89 -15.97 5.28
C PRO A 112 8.50 -15.60 6.64
N GLY A 113 7.67 -15.64 7.69
CA GLY A 113 8.06 -15.29 9.06
C GLY A 113 8.30 -13.80 9.31
N LYS A 114 7.97 -12.94 8.35
CA LYS A 114 8.12 -11.48 8.45
C LYS A 114 6.86 -10.70 8.10
N THR A 115 6.05 -11.20 7.16
CA THR A 115 4.77 -10.58 6.81
C THR A 115 3.61 -11.47 7.26
N THR A 116 2.50 -10.83 7.62
CA THR A 116 1.25 -11.52 8.03
C THR A 116 0.05 -10.75 7.51
#